data_8a5bd468738922cedc44e5e5b86d5295
#
_entry.id   8a5bd468738922cedc44e5e5b86d5295
#
_cell.length_a   1.000
_cell.length_b   1.000
_cell.length_c   1.000
_cell.angle_alpha   90.00
_cell.angle_beta   90.00
_cell.angle_gamma   90.00
#
_symmetry.space_group_name_H-M   'P 1'
#
loop_
_entity.id
_entity.type
_entity.pdbx_description
1 polymer ?
#
loop_
_entity_poly.entity_id
_entity_poly.type
_entity_poly.pdbx_seq_one_letter_code
_entity_poly.pdbx_strand_id
1 'polypeptide(L)'
;MATIKSLFSTLLDAYTKNKELLSVANNAGAHNGIYRGIDLTTKYTEAQISAKIQAGDFSDLYIGDYIPKTLTIDGTSVTSNWTIAHFDYWMRIGGSDMTQHHVILVPSNCLYYKGMNASDTTSGGYKGSRMFTEDMPKVATALKSAFGSSHVMSFSNLVSISVNTSIASMAGGGQTGGVPTWSWGWETRECDLMTEPMVYGGTIWSSSSCDIGSGKAQLALFNLCPTAMNIRSYWWLSGVASSVCFCHVDNSGDADANGASLALGVRPFFLYH
;
A
#
# COMPACT_ATOMS: atom_id res chain seq x y z
N MET A 1 48.48 28.44 -10.13
CA MET A 1 48.32 27.33 -9.19
C MET A 1 47.27 27.67 -8.13
N ALA A 2 46.28 26.88 -7.94
CA ALA A 2 45.36 27.05 -6.80
C ALA A 2 46.11 26.85 -5.49
N THR A 3 45.93 27.76 -4.54
CA THR A 3 46.56 27.63 -3.23
C THR A 3 45.83 26.55 -2.41
N ILE A 4 46.53 25.92 -1.47
CA ILE A 4 45.92 24.93 -0.53
C ILE A 4 44.67 25.53 0.13
N LYS A 5 44.68 26.81 0.46
CA LYS A 5 43.57 27.55 1.05
C LYS A 5 42.35 27.61 0.11
N SER A 6 42.58 27.83 -1.18
CA SER A 6 41.52 27.84 -2.20
C SER A 6 40.90 26.44 -2.41
N LEU A 7 41.74 25.39 -2.42
CA LEU A 7 41.28 24.02 -2.52
C LEU A 7 40.43 23.59 -1.30
N PHE A 8 40.88 24.04 -0.10
CA PHE A 8 40.12 23.74 1.14
C PHE A 8 38.77 24.44 1.18
N SER A 9 38.67 25.71 0.72
CA SER A 9 37.42 26.43 0.58
C SER A 9 36.49 25.70 -0.39
N THR A 10 36.96 25.33 -1.56
CA THR A 10 36.16 24.59 -2.55
C THR A 10 35.64 23.24 -2.02
N LEU A 11 36.48 22.52 -1.25
CA LEU A 11 36.09 21.26 -0.64
C LEU A 11 35.04 21.46 0.45
N LEU A 12 35.16 22.50 1.27
CA LEU A 12 34.21 22.86 2.31
C LEU A 12 32.87 23.28 1.70
N ASP A 13 32.87 24.07 0.63
CA ASP A 13 31.66 24.47 -0.09
C ASP A 13 30.98 23.26 -0.71
N ALA A 14 31.72 22.34 -1.33
CA ALA A 14 31.17 21.09 -1.86
C ALA A 14 30.58 20.20 -0.77
N TYR A 15 31.26 20.09 0.39
CA TYR A 15 30.75 19.34 1.54
C TYR A 15 29.48 19.95 2.10
N THR A 16 29.40 21.27 2.27
CA THR A 16 28.23 21.99 2.76
C THR A 16 27.06 21.79 1.81
N LYS A 17 27.28 21.94 0.50
CA LYS A 17 26.25 21.73 -0.52
C LYS A 17 25.75 20.29 -0.57
N ASN A 18 26.63 19.31 -0.43
CA ASN A 18 26.24 17.91 -0.31
C ASN A 18 25.43 17.64 0.96
N LYS A 19 25.76 18.28 2.07
CA LYS A 19 25.02 18.17 3.32
C LYS A 19 23.59 18.76 3.22
N GLU A 20 23.45 19.89 2.52
CA GLU A 20 22.14 20.49 2.22
C GLU A 20 21.33 19.57 1.30
N LEU A 21 21.91 19.01 0.24
CA LEU A 21 21.25 18.07 -0.66
C LEU A 21 20.82 16.79 0.07
N LEU A 22 21.65 16.27 0.97
CA LEU A 22 21.31 15.11 1.81
C LEU A 22 20.16 15.44 2.77
N SER A 23 20.13 16.66 3.33
CA SER A 23 19.02 17.11 4.18
C SER A 23 17.68 17.15 3.42
N VAL A 24 17.69 17.62 2.17
CA VAL A 24 16.50 17.57 1.30
C VAL A 24 16.15 16.13 0.93
N ALA A 25 17.14 15.30 0.61
CA ALA A 25 16.94 13.89 0.28
C ALA A 25 16.45 13.04 1.46
N ASN A 26 16.67 13.46 2.69
CA ASN A 26 16.15 12.80 3.90
C ASN A 26 14.69 13.18 4.21
N ASN A 27 14.08 14.04 3.43
CA ASN A 27 12.66 14.35 3.55
C ASN A 27 11.82 13.22 2.93
N ALA A 28 10.77 12.76 3.62
CA ALA A 28 9.90 11.69 3.15
C ALA A 28 9.35 11.95 1.74
N GLY A 29 9.00 13.20 1.41
CA GLY A 29 8.54 13.59 0.07
C GLY A 29 9.60 13.37 -1.01
N ALA A 30 10.88 13.66 -0.73
CA ALA A 30 11.97 13.41 -1.68
C ALA A 30 12.23 11.91 -1.86
N HIS A 31 12.17 11.11 -0.79
CA HIS A 31 12.34 9.67 -0.87
C HIS A 31 11.23 8.98 -1.67
N ASN A 32 10.03 9.54 -1.69
CA ASN A 32 8.92 9.08 -2.55
C ASN A 32 9.16 9.35 -4.05
N GLY A 33 10.20 10.08 -4.43
CA GLY A 33 10.56 10.37 -5.82
C GLY A 33 11.70 9.52 -6.39
N ILE A 34 12.28 8.58 -5.63
CA ILE A 34 13.47 7.82 -6.03
C ILE A 34 13.22 6.32 -5.88
N TYR A 35 13.33 5.58 -6.99
CA TYR A 35 13.27 4.11 -7.01
C TYR A 35 14.68 3.51 -7.00
N ARG A 36 14.92 2.46 -6.17
CA ARG A 36 16.19 1.74 -6.12
C ARG A 36 16.03 0.22 -6.23
N GLY A 37 15.27 -0.41 -5.32
CA GLY A 37 14.93 -1.84 -5.41
C GLY A 37 16.01 -2.79 -4.91
N ILE A 38 16.63 -2.55 -3.76
CA ILE A 38 17.62 -3.47 -3.18
C ILE A 38 17.06 -4.22 -1.95
N ASP A 39 17.66 -5.36 -1.65
CA ASP A 39 17.43 -6.09 -0.40
C ASP A 39 18.10 -5.34 0.76
N LEU A 40 17.27 -4.79 1.65
CA LEU A 40 17.73 -4.03 2.82
C LEU A 40 18.44 -4.92 3.85
N THR A 41 18.11 -6.20 3.91
CA THR A 41 18.70 -7.14 4.88
C THR A 41 20.18 -7.45 4.61
N THR A 42 20.64 -7.15 3.40
CA THR A 42 22.06 -7.25 3.05
C THR A 42 22.89 -6.13 3.66
N LYS A 43 22.25 -5.05 4.11
CA LYS A 43 22.93 -3.83 4.59
C LYS A 43 22.58 -3.49 6.02
N TYR A 44 21.38 -3.79 6.46
CA TYR A 44 20.84 -3.47 7.77
C TYR A 44 20.16 -4.68 8.41
N THR A 45 20.21 -4.76 9.74
CA THR A 45 19.30 -5.61 10.50
C THR A 45 17.89 -5.00 10.49
N GLU A 46 16.86 -5.80 10.69
CA GLU A 46 15.48 -5.29 10.77
C GLU A 46 15.30 -4.25 11.87
N ALA A 47 15.94 -4.45 13.03
CA ALA A 47 15.94 -3.47 14.11
C ALA A 47 16.55 -2.11 13.68
N GLN A 48 17.58 -2.13 12.85
CA GLN A 48 18.16 -0.90 12.31
C GLN A 48 17.24 -0.23 11.28
N ILE A 49 16.59 -1.01 10.43
CA ILE A 49 15.59 -0.51 9.47
C ILE A 49 14.44 0.17 10.24
N SER A 50 13.87 -0.53 11.22
CA SER A 50 12.80 0.02 12.05
C SER A 50 13.23 1.28 12.81
N ALA A 51 14.40 1.28 13.45
CA ALA A 51 14.90 2.45 14.18
C ALA A 51 15.08 3.69 13.26
N LYS A 52 15.53 3.49 12.01
CA LYS A 52 15.63 4.56 11.02
C LYS A 52 14.26 5.12 10.67
N ILE A 53 13.28 4.24 10.42
CA ILE A 53 11.91 4.64 10.07
C ILE A 53 11.26 5.39 11.23
N GLN A 54 11.34 4.86 12.45
CA GLN A 54 10.77 5.49 13.65
C GLN A 54 11.35 6.89 13.92
N ALA A 55 12.64 7.07 13.63
CA ALA A 55 13.30 8.36 13.74
C ALA A 55 12.96 9.35 12.60
N GLY A 56 12.28 8.91 11.54
CA GLY A 56 12.09 9.68 10.31
C GLY A 56 13.40 9.87 9.53
N ASP A 57 14.43 9.07 9.84
CA ASP A 57 15.68 9.04 9.08
C ASP A 57 15.56 8.08 7.90
N PHE A 58 15.02 8.57 6.81
CA PHE A 58 14.90 7.79 5.59
C PHE A 58 16.18 7.77 4.74
N SER A 59 17.28 8.32 5.25
CA SER A 59 18.56 8.26 4.55
C SER A 59 18.90 6.82 4.19
N ASP A 60 19.20 6.59 2.91
CA ASP A 60 19.50 5.28 2.36
C ASP A 60 18.34 4.23 2.45
N LEU A 61 17.11 4.72 2.49
CA LEU A 61 15.89 3.94 2.22
C LEU A 61 15.19 4.56 1.03
N TYR A 62 14.76 3.76 0.04
CA TYR A 62 14.17 4.24 -1.20
C TYR A 62 12.98 3.40 -1.62
N ILE A 63 12.14 3.93 -2.49
CA ILE A 63 11.04 3.17 -3.08
C ILE A 63 11.59 1.96 -3.84
N GLY A 64 10.93 0.83 -3.70
CA GLY A 64 11.36 -0.42 -4.32
C GLY A 64 12.31 -1.25 -3.46
N ASP A 65 13.00 -0.68 -2.47
CA ASP A 65 13.78 -1.47 -1.51
C ASP A 65 12.88 -2.44 -0.76
N TYR A 66 13.40 -3.60 -0.38
CA TYR A 66 12.53 -4.63 0.18
C TYR A 66 13.18 -5.41 1.33
N ILE A 67 12.31 -6.08 2.08
CA ILE A 67 12.65 -7.03 3.15
C ILE A 67 12.06 -8.38 2.74
N PRO A 68 12.88 -9.42 2.47
CA PRO A 68 12.36 -10.77 2.23
C PRO A 68 11.76 -11.36 3.51
N LYS A 69 10.52 -11.85 3.43
CA LYS A 69 9.84 -12.50 4.57
C LYS A 69 8.97 -13.66 4.12
N THR A 70 8.91 -14.66 4.97
CA THR A 70 7.96 -15.78 4.86
C THR A 70 6.85 -15.57 5.88
N LEU A 71 5.61 -15.57 5.41
CA LEU A 71 4.40 -15.58 6.22
C LEU A 71 3.81 -16.99 6.21
N THR A 72 3.23 -17.40 7.35
CA THR A 72 2.41 -18.62 7.42
C THR A 72 0.96 -18.21 7.67
N ILE A 73 0.09 -18.50 6.71
CA ILE A 73 -1.33 -18.16 6.73
C ILE A 73 -2.13 -19.48 6.58
N ASP A 74 -2.99 -19.78 7.53
CA ASP A 74 -3.78 -21.04 7.56
C ASP A 74 -2.89 -22.29 7.33
N GLY A 75 -1.68 -22.32 7.91
CA GLY A 75 -0.73 -23.43 7.79
C GLY A 75 0.08 -23.45 6.49
N THR A 76 -0.18 -22.57 5.55
CA THR A 76 0.57 -22.46 4.29
C THR A 76 1.60 -21.34 4.38
N SER A 77 2.86 -21.66 4.07
CA SER A 77 3.95 -20.69 4.05
C SER A 77 4.11 -20.09 2.66
N VAL A 78 4.24 -18.76 2.62
CA VAL A 78 4.51 -17.99 1.39
C VAL A 78 5.63 -17.01 1.64
N THR A 79 6.62 -17.02 0.76
CA THR A 79 7.75 -16.06 0.78
C THR A 79 7.49 -14.96 -0.22
N SER A 80 7.74 -13.72 0.21
CA SER A 80 7.63 -12.53 -0.64
C SER A 80 8.70 -11.51 -0.28
N ASN A 81 9.07 -10.69 -1.26
CA ASN A 81 9.81 -9.46 -1.02
C ASN A 81 8.80 -8.36 -0.65
N TRP A 82 8.86 -7.89 0.58
CA TRP A 82 8.00 -6.82 1.09
C TRP A 82 8.63 -5.48 0.75
N THR A 83 8.10 -4.85 -0.27
CA THR A 83 8.68 -3.71 -0.96
C THR A 83 8.18 -2.40 -0.38
N ILE A 84 9.08 -1.44 -0.12
CA ILE A 84 8.72 -0.07 0.27
C ILE A 84 7.96 0.58 -0.89
N ALA A 85 6.68 0.82 -0.66
CA ALA A 85 5.78 1.40 -1.65
C ALA A 85 5.57 2.92 -1.47
N HIS A 86 5.67 3.41 -0.24
CA HIS A 86 5.54 4.83 0.08
C HIS A 86 6.10 5.12 1.47
N PHE A 87 6.62 6.34 1.68
CA PHE A 87 7.03 6.87 2.98
C PHE A 87 5.94 7.79 3.53
N ASP A 88 5.55 7.61 4.80
CA ASP A 88 4.62 8.48 5.53
C ASP A 88 3.25 8.71 4.85
N TYR A 89 2.74 7.71 4.13
CA TYR A 89 1.50 7.83 3.37
C TYR A 89 0.29 8.15 4.24
N TRP A 90 0.20 7.57 5.44
CA TRP A 90 -0.89 7.79 6.41
C TRP A 90 -0.62 8.94 7.38
N MET A 91 0.47 9.69 7.20
CA MET A 91 0.79 10.82 8.07
C MET A 91 -0.34 11.83 8.07
N ARG A 92 -0.95 12.06 9.24
CA ARG A 92 -2.09 12.96 9.47
C ARG A 92 -3.35 12.61 8.65
N ILE A 93 -3.53 11.34 8.31
CA ILE A 93 -4.74 10.82 7.66
C ILE A 93 -5.49 9.95 8.66
N GLY A 94 -6.84 9.96 8.54
CA GLY A 94 -7.72 9.17 9.37
C GLY A 94 -8.35 9.95 10.51
N GLY A 95 -9.20 9.28 11.27
CA GLY A 95 -9.92 9.85 12.42
C GLY A 95 -9.03 10.10 13.65
N SER A 96 -7.79 9.66 13.63
CA SER A 96 -6.74 9.98 14.58
C SER A 96 -5.55 10.57 13.85
N ASP A 97 -4.99 11.65 14.36
CA ASP A 97 -3.80 12.27 13.78
C ASP A 97 -2.59 11.34 13.94
N MET A 98 -2.38 10.45 12.96
CA MET A 98 -1.17 9.65 12.91
C MET A 98 0.04 10.57 12.69
N THR A 99 0.95 10.57 13.66
CA THR A 99 2.16 11.40 13.65
C THR A 99 3.44 10.57 13.63
N GLN A 100 3.32 9.24 13.70
CA GLN A 100 4.46 8.32 13.69
C GLN A 100 4.94 8.09 12.27
N HIS A 101 6.24 8.18 12.07
CA HIS A 101 6.88 7.83 10.80
C HIS A 101 6.70 6.35 10.49
N HIS A 102 6.47 6.04 9.22
CA HIS A 102 6.21 4.69 8.75
C HIS A 102 6.52 4.54 7.26
N VAL A 103 6.64 3.31 6.82
CA VAL A 103 6.63 2.98 5.39
C VAL A 103 5.46 2.04 5.09
N ILE A 104 4.90 2.17 3.90
CA ILE A 104 3.98 1.15 3.37
C ILE A 104 4.80 0.04 2.76
N LEU A 105 4.56 -1.19 3.20
CA LEU A 105 5.10 -2.39 2.59
C LEU A 105 4.01 -3.14 1.80
N VAL A 106 4.37 -3.54 0.57
CA VAL A 106 3.52 -4.31 -0.34
C VAL A 106 4.29 -5.57 -0.79
N PRO A 107 3.68 -6.77 -0.78
CA PRO A 107 4.37 -7.97 -1.24
C PRO A 107 4.56 -7.94 -2.76
N SER A 108 5.66 -8.50 -3.24
CA SER A 108 5.99 -8.59 -4.67
C SER A 108 5.10 -9.57 -5.44
N ASN A 109 4.43 -10.49 -4.74
CA ASN A 109 3.53 -11.51 -5.28
C ASN A 109 2.25 -11.61 -4.45
N CYS A 110 1.24 -12.29 -4.96
CA CYS A 110 0.06 -12.63 -4.17
C CYS A 110 0.43 -13.62 -3.07
N LEU A 111 -0.14 -13.45 -1.88
CA LEU A 111 0.09 -14.33 -0.75
C LEU A 111 -0.68 -15.65 -0.91
N TYR A 112 -1.90 -15.58 -1.44
CA TYR A 112 -2.76 -16.72 -1.77
C TYR A 112 -3.88 -16.23 -2.71
N TYR A 113 -4.79 -17.14 -3.10
CA TYR A 113 -5.93 -16.83 -3.98
C TYR A 113 -7.24 -17.14 -3.27
N LYS A 114 -8.16 -16.18 -3.26
CA LYS A 114 -9.47 -16.32 -2.59
C LYS A 114 -10.49 -15.34 -3.14
N GLY A 115 -11.79 -15.68 -3.03
CA GLY A 115 -12.88 -14.76 -3.32
C GLY A 115 -13.06 -13.71 -2.24
N MET A 116 -13.51 -12.54 -2.62
CA MET A 116 -13.94 -11.49 -1.68
C MET A 116 -15.11 -11.98 -0.81
N ASN A 117 -16.01 -12.78 -1.40
CA ASN A 117 -17.16 -13.41 -0.76
C ASN A 117 -17.35 -14.86 -1.26
N ALA A 118 -18.24 -15.61 -0.62
CA ALA A 118 -18.58 -16.96 -1.05
C ALA A 118 -19.50 -16.98 -2.27
N SER A 119 -20.19 -15.88 -2.58
CA SER A 119 -21.05 -15.67 -3.74
C SER A 119 -20.85 -14.29 -4.32
N ASP A 120 -21.34 -14.05 -5.53
CA ASP A 120 -21.23 -12.76 -6.21
C ASP A 120 -22.19 -11.74 -5.57
N THR A 121 -21.73 -11.14 -4.49
CA THR A 121 -22.39 -10.07 -3.75
C THR A 121 -21.39 -9.10 -3.16
N THR A 122 -21.75 -7.83 -3.14
CA THR A 122 -21.00 -6.76 -2.47
C THR A 122 -21.84 -6.15 -1.33
N SER A 123 -22.86 -6.87 -0.87
CA SER A 123 -23.73 -6.42 0.24
C SER A 123 -22.87 -6.11 1.48
N GLY A 124 -23.12 -4.96 2.09
CA GLY A 124 -22.31 -4.45 3.20
C GLY A 124 -21.01 -3.78 2.77
N GLY A 125 -20.79 -3.58 1.45
CA GLY A 125 -19.55 -2.99 0.92
C GLY A 125 -18.33 -3.84 1.16
N TYR A 126 -17.15 -3.22 1.16
CA TYR A 126 -15.91 -3.93 1.48
C TYR A 126 -15.91 -4.41 2.94
N LYS A 127 -16.41 -3.60 3.88
CA LYS A 127 -16.48 -3.97 5.31
C LYS A 127 -17.32 -5.24 5.54
N GLY A 128 -18.38 -5.45 4.75
CA GLY A 128 -19.24 -6.64 4.83
C GLY A 128 -18.64 -7.88 4.15
N SER A 129 -17.54 -7.76 3.44
CA SER A 129 -16.93 -8.88 2.74
C SER A 129 -16.23 -9.86 3.70
N ARG A 130 -16.19 -11.15 3.30
CA ARG A 130 -15.42 -12.16 4.00
C ARG A 130 -13.92 -11.86 3.98
N MET A 131 -13.44 -11.26 2.90
CA MET A 131 -12.05 -10.80 2.79
C MET A 131 -11.68 -9.86 3.94
N PHE A 132 -12.54 -8.86 4.20
CA PHE A 132 -12.32 -7.90 5.29
C PHE A 132 -12.46 -8.52 6.68
N THR A 133 -13.50 -9.37 6.89
CA THR A 133 -13.87 -9.86 8.21
C THR A 133 -13.10 -11.10 8.67
N GLU A 134 -12.67 -11.93 7.72
CA GLU A 134 -11.99 -13.20 8.02
C GLU A 134 -10.54 -13.26 7.54
N ASP A 135 -10.29 -12.85 6.29
CA ASP A 135 -9.00 -13.08 5.64
C ASP A 135 -7.95 -12.04 6.04
N MET A 136 -8.29 -10.75 6.04
CA MET A 136 -7.34 -9.70 6.46
C MET A 136 -6.89 -9.85 7.93
N PRO A 137 -7.73 -10.21 8.91
CA PRO A 137 -7.28 -10.51 10.27
C PRO A 137 -6.25 -11.64 10.35
N LYS A 138 -6.36 -12.69 9.51
CA LYS A 138 -5.36 -13.77 9.44
C LYS A 138 -4.03 -13.27 8.87
N VAL A 139 -4.10 -12.45 7.84
CA VAL A 139 -2.91 -11.80 7.26
C VAL A 139 -2.24 -10.91 8.31
N ALA A 140 -2.99 -10.08 9.05
CA ALA A 140 -2.45 -9.25 10.13
C ALA A 140 -1.75 -10.07 11.21
N THR A 141 -2.33 -11.21 11.61
CA THR A 141 -1.71 -12.14 12.55
C THR A 141 -0.39 -12.69 12.02
N ALA A 142 -0.35 -13.11 10.75
CA ALA A 142 0.85 -13.61 10.10
C ALA A 142 1.94 -12.54 9.96
N LEU A 143 1.55 -11.29 9.64
CA LEU A 143 2.46 -10.14 9.58
C LEU A 143 3.10 -9.87 10.95
N LYS A 144 2.30 -9.82 12.01
CA LYS A 144 2.81 -9.64 13.37
C LYS A 144 3.76 -10.77 13.79
N SER A 145 3.48 -12.00 13.38
CA SER A 145 4.37 -13.14 13.65
C SER A 145 5.70 -13.02 12.91
N ALA A 146 5.68 -12.54 11.65
CA ALA A 146 6.87 -12.48 10.81
C ALA A 146 7.73 -11.23 11.04
N PHE A 147 7.12 -10.06 11.24
CA PHE A 147 7.81 -8.78 11.40
C PHE A 147 7.95 -8.34 12.87
N GLY A 148 7.21 -8.95 13.79
CA GLY A 148 7.08 -8.49 15.16
C GLY A 148 5.87 -7.57 15.37
N SER A 149 5.13 -7.80 16.46
CA SER A 149 3.88 -7.06 16.72
C SER A 149 4.09 -5.55 16.89
N SER A 150 5.26 -5.14 17.37
CA SER A 150 5.60 -3.72 17.54
C SER A 150 5.86 -2.99 16.23
N HIS A 151 6.13 -3.72 15.14
CA HIS A 151 6.47 -3.14 13.84
C HIS A 151 5.30 -3.12 12.85
N VAL A 152 4.16 -3.71 13.22
CA VAL A 152 2.92 -3.66 12.42
C VAL A 152 2.00 -2.63 13.03
N MET A 153 1.89 -1.47 12.40
CA MET A 153 1.10 -0.37 12.93
C MET A 153 -0.39 -0.55 12.68
N SER A 154 -1.20 -0.09 13.64
CA SER A 154 -2.61 0.14 13.40
C SER A 154 -2.82 1.49 12.73
N PHE A 155 -3.72 1.55 11.76
CA PHE A 155 -4.10 2.78 11.06
C PHE A 155 -5.62 2.84 10.87
N SER A 156 -6.15 4.04 10.74
CA SER A 156 -7.56 4.25 10.43
C SER A 156 -7.76 4.29 8.93
N ASN A 157 -8.54 3.36 8.39
CA ASN A 157 -8.87 3.28 6.97
C ASN A 157 -10.34 3.56 6.74
N LEU A 158 -10.66 4.34 5.70
CA LEU A 158 -12.03 4.62 5.31
C LEU A 158 -12.49 3.57 4.31
N VAL A 159 -13.50 2.82 4.69
CA VAL A 159 -14.00 1.69 3.90
C VAL A 159 -15.48 1.82 3.60
N SER A 160 -15.93 1.27 2.46
CA SER A 160 -17.35 1.19 2.13
C SER A 160 -18.07 0.19 3.03
N ILE A 161 -19.23 0.59 3.57
CA ILE A 161 -20.04 -0.22 4.51
C ILE A 161 -21.41 -0.56 3.97
N SER A 162 -21.79 -0.02 2.80
CA SER A 162 -23.02 -0.40 2.11
C SER A 162 -22.92 -0.17 0.61
N VAL A 163 -23.82 -0.82 -0.13
CA VAL A 163 -23.96 -0.68 -1.58
C VAL A 163 -25.42 -0.41 -1.92
N ASN A 164 -25.68 0.65 -2.69
CA ASN A 164 -27.02 0.94 -3.20
C ASN A 164 -27.24 0.22 -4.52
N THR A 165 -28.08 -0.80 -4.52
CA THR A 165 -28.39 -1.61 -5.70
C THR A 165 -29.34 -0.94 -6.69
N SER A 166 -29.93 0.20 -6.31
CA SER A 166 -30.87 0.95 -7.17
C SER A 166 -30.18 1.94 -8.10
N ILE A 167 -28.91 2.22 -7.91
CA ILE A 167 -28.14 3.20 -8.70
C ILE A 167 -27.19 2.43 -9.60
N ALA A 168 -27.20 2.73 -10.90
CA ALA A 168 -26.20 2.24 -11.83
C ALA A 168 -24.82 2.74 -11.45
N SER A 169 -23.80 1.90 -11.62
CA SER A 169 -22.43 2.28 -11.38
C SER A 169 -22.03 3.44 -12.30
N MET A 170 -21.43 4.46 -11.74
CA MET A 170 -20.80 5.55 -12.49
C MET A 170 -19.35 5.20 -12.91
N ALA A 171 -18.85 4.05 -12.50
CA ALA A 171 -17.54 3.57 -12.90
C ALA A 171 -17.50 3.26 -14.40
N GLY A 172 -16.34 3.37 -15.01
CA GLY A 172 -16.14 3.08 -16.42
C GLY A 172 -16.61 1.69 -16.84
N GLY A 173 -16.76 1.47 -18.14
CA GLY A 173 -17.10 0.16 -18.69
C GLY A 173 -18.55 -0.27 -18.64
N GLY A 174 -19.47 0.61 -18.25
CA GLY A 174 -20.90 0.34 -18.33
C GLY A 174 -21.41 -0.72 -17.36
N GLN A 175 -20.72 -0.94 -16.26
CA GLN A 175 -21.18 -1.82 -15.18
C GLN A 175 -22.53 -1.31 -14.66
N THR A 176 -23.52 -2.18 -14.65
CA THR A 176 -24.81 -1.93 -14.04
C THR A 176 -24.89 -2.62 -12.68
N GLY A 177 -25.49 -1.97 -11.71
CA GLY A 177 -25.63 -2.53 -10.37
C GLY A 177 -25.33 -1.52 -9.29
N GLY A 178 -25.22 -2.00 -8.07
CA GLY A 178 -25.06 -1.12 -6.92
C GLY A 178 -23.74 -0.35 -6.93
N VAL A 179 -23.82 0.90 -6.56
CA VAL A 179 -22.66 1.71 -6.21
C VAL A 179 -22.61 1.85 -4.69
N PRO A 180 -21.43 1.94 -4.10
CA PRO A 180 -21.34 2.30 -2.69
C PRO A 180 -22.05 3.61 -2.46
N THR A 181 -22.89 3.65 -1.44
CA THR A 181 -23.61 4.85 -1.03
C THR A 181 -22.77 5.66 -0.06
N TRP A 182 -23.35 6.71 0.50
CA TRP A 182 -22.81 7.57 1.55
C TRP A 182 -22.34 6.83 2.82
N SER A 183 -22.53 5.51 2.87
CA SER A 183 -22.19 4.71 4.03
C SER A 183 -20.77 4.18 3.88
N TRP A 184 -19.84 4.95 4.33
CA TRP A 184 -18.48 4.50 4.65
C TRP A 184 -18.19 4.81 6.11
N GLY A 185 -17.24 4.09 6.66
CA GLY A 185 -16.82 4.26 8.04
C GLY A 185 -15.31 4.14 8.19
N TRP A 186 -14.82 4.81 9.21
CA TRP A 186 -13.44 4.64 9.64
C TRP A 186 -13.31 3.34 10.42
N GLU A 187 -12.40 2.49 9.98
CA GLU A 187 -12.10 1.20 10.59
C GLU A 187 -10.62 1.12 10.97
N THR A 188 -10.34 0.65 12.17
CA THR A 188 -8.95 0.40 12.59
C THR A 188 -8.44 -0.88 11.95
N ARG A 189 -7.35 -0.77 11.21
CA ARG A 189 -6.73 -1.85 10.45
C ARG A 189 -5.25 -1.99 10.79
N GLU A 190 -4.69 -3.16 10.56
CA GLU A 190 -3.25 -3.46 10.68
C GLU A 190 -2.67 -3.86 9.32
N CYS A 191 -3.52 -4.34 8.43
CA CYS A 191 -3.28 -4.49 7.00
C CYS A 191 -4.61 -4.37 6.26
N ASP A 192 -4.56 -4.06 4.97
CA ASP A 192 -5.77 -4.02 4.15
C ASP A 192 -5.44 -4.24 2.66
N LEU A 193 -6.47 -4.42 1.83
CA LEU A 193 -6.29 -4.38 0.37
C LEU A 193 -6.14 -2.92 -0.08
N MET A 194 -5.33 -2.72 -1.12
CA MET A 194 -5.16 -1.40 -1.73
C MET A 194 -6.44 -0.95 -2.43
N THR A 195 -6.62 0.38 -2.54
CA THR A 195 -7.67 1.01 -3.36
C THR A 195 -7.16 1.25 -4.78
N GLU A 196 -8.06 1.51 -5.74
CA GLU A 196 -7.65 1.96 -7.08
C GLU A 196 -6.82 3.25 -7.07
N PRO A 197 -7.15 4.29 -6.29
CA PRO A 197 -6.29 5.46 -6.16
C PRO A 197 -4.88 5.14 -5.68
N MET A 198 -4.70 4.20 -4.76
CA MET A 198 -3.37 3.78 -4.31
C MET A 198 -2.55 3.13 -5.43
N VAL A 199 -3.21 2.47 -6.37
CA VAL A 199 -2.54 1.77 -7.48
C VAL A 199 -2.42 2.66 -8.71
N TYR A 200 -3.48 3.37 -9.10
CA TYR A 200 -3.58 4.10 -10.37
C TYR A 200 -3.61 5.64 -10.23
N GLY A 201 -3.68 6.16 -9.02
CA GLY A 201 -3.81 7.60 -8.78
C GLY A 201 -5.22 8.15 -8.93
N GLY A 202 -6.20 7.32 -9.22
CA GLY A 202 -7.60 7.69 -9.37
C GLY A 202 -8.52 6.48 -9.41
N THR A 203 -9.84 6.74 -9.35
CA THR A 203 -10.88 5.71 -9.51
C THR A 203 -11.11 5.42 -10.99
N ILE A 204 -11.27 4.16 -11.34
CA ILE A 204 -11.52 3.67 -12.71
C ILE A 204 -12.84 2.90 -12.74
N TRP A 205 -12.94 1.84 -11.96
CA TRP A 205 -14.12 0.98 -11.84
C TRP A 205 -14.90 1.21 -10.55
N SER A 206 -14.23 1.59 -9.45
CA SER A 206 -14.90 1.91 -8.21
C SER A 206 -15.64 3.24 -8.29
N SER A 207 -16.70 3.37 -7.50
CA SER A 207 -17.37 4.65 -7.36
C SER A 207 -16.46 5.67 -6.69
N SER A 208 -16.39 6.88 -7.24
CA SER A 208 -15.66 8.01 -6.63
C SER A 208 -16.11 8.35 -5.20
N SER A 209 -17.29 7.90 -4.82
CA SER A 209 -17.84 8.05 -3.47
C SER A 209 -17.20 7.11 -2.45
N CYS A 210 -16.52 6.05 -2.89
CA CYS A 210 -15.94 5.02 -2.02
C CYS A 210 -14.49 5.25 -1.63
N ASP A 211 -13.77 5.94 -2.48
CA ASP A 211 -12.31 6.10 -2.36
C ASP A 211 -11.93 7.49 -1.87
N ILE A 212 -12.77 8.08 -1.03
CA ILE A 212 -12.51 9.38 -0.42
C ILE A 212 -11.97 9.21 1.00
N GLY A 213 -11.14 10.14 1.42
CA GLY A 213 -10.64 10.24 2.78
C GLY A 213 -9.21 9.76 2.92
N SER A 214 -8.98 8.47 3.08
CA SER A 214 -7.65 7.90 3.15
C SER A 214 -7.21 7.39 1.78
N GLY A 215 -5.92 7.52 1.45
CA GLY A 215 -5.34 6.85 0.31
C GLY A 215 -5.78 7.35 -1.06
N LYS A 216 -5.87 8.65 -1.26
CA LYS A 216 -6.15 9.25 -2.58
C LYS A 216 -4.94 9.44 -3.48
N ALA A 217 -3.74 9.44 -2.93
CA ALA A 217 -2.53 9.53 -3.70
C ALA A 217 -2.14 8.15 -4.24
N GLN A 218 -1.52 8.11 -5.41
CA GLN A 218 -0.88 6.90 -5.90
C GLN A 218 0.31 6.55 -5.02
N LEU A 219 0.49 5.28 -4.71
CA LEU A 219 1.70 4.82 -4.06
C LEU A 219 2.91 5.08 -4.97
N ALA A 220 3.96 5.65 -4.40
CA ALA A 220 5.16 6.00 -5.16
C ALA A 220 5.75 4.81 -5.92
N LEU A 221 5.64 3.60 -5.39
CA LEU A 221 6.06 2.38 -6.06
C LEU A 221 5.42 2.23 -7.45
N PHE A 222 4.11 2.39 -7.55
CA PHE A 222 3.40 2.18 -8.82
C PHE A 222 3.59 3.35 -9.78
N ASN A 223 3.81 4.55 -9.27
CA ASN A 223 4.15 5.71 -10.09
C ASN A 223 5.56 5.63 -10.68
N LEU A 224 6.55 5.20 -9.88
CA LEU A 224 7.96 5.13 -10.29
C LEU A 224 8.29 3.83 -11.03
N CYS A 225 7.57 2.75 -10.74
CA CYS A 225 7.76 1.43 -11.32
C CYS A 225 6.40 0.82 -11.71
N PRO A 226 5.75 1.28 -12.80
CA PRO A 226 4.43 0.78 -13.20
C PRO A 226 4.38 -0.74 -13.43
N THR A 227 5.51 -1.35 -13.78
CA THR A 227 5.61 -2.81 -13.92
C THR A 227 5.38 -3.57 -12.61
N ALA A 228 5.46 -2.91 -11.45
CA ALA A 228 5.11 -3.50 -10.17
C ALA A 228 3.61 -3.79 -10.01
N MET A 229 2.74 -3.22 -10.86
CA MET A 229 1.31 -3.58 -10.93
C MET A 229 1.14 -4.91 -11.64
N ASN A 230 1.89 -5.13 -12.72
CA ASN A 230 1.85 -6.34 -13.54
C ASN A 230 2.70 -7.46 -12.91
N ILE A 231 2.09 -8.23 -12.02
CA ILE A 231 2.73 -9.42 -11.43
C ILE A 231 2.33 -10.72 -12.15
N ARG A 232 1.74 -10.62 -13.36
CA ARG A 232 1.20 -11.71 -14.17
C ARG A 232 0.15 -12.54 -13.45
N SER A 233 -0.59 -11.88 -12.56
CA SER A 233 -1.67 -12.48 -11.77
C SER A 233 -2.75 -11.44 -11.51
N TYR A 234 -4.00 -11.88 -11.49
CA TYR A 234 -5.13 -11.07 -11.03
C TYR A 234 -5.05 -10.91 -9.50
N TRP A 235 -5.29 -9.70 -8.98
CA TRP A 235 -5.30 -9.49 -7.53
C TRP A 235 -6.30 -8.42 -7.10
N TRP A 236 -6.97 -8.69 -5.98
CA TRP A 236 -8.06 -7.88 -5.48
C TRP A 236 -7.63 -6.49 -4.99
N LEU A 237 -8.52 -5.53 -5.23
CA LEU A 237 -8.58 -4.23 -4.60
C LEU A 237 -9.80 -4.13 -3.68
N SER A 238 -9.82 -3.16 -2.77
CA SER A 238 -10.94 -2.96 -1.84
C SER A 238 -12.13 -2.23 -2.46
N GLY A 239 -11.98 -1.64 -3.64
CA GLY A 239 -13.02 -0.88 -4.32
C GLY A 239 -14.21 -1.77 -4.74
N VAL A 240 -15.43 -1.23 -4.62
CA VAL A 240 -16.66 -1.88 -5.10
C VAL A 240 -17.03 -1.28 -6.44
N ALA A 241 -17.13 -2.12 -7.47
CA ALA A 241 -17.50 -1.70 -8.82
C ALA A 241 -19.00 -1.84 -9.10
N SER A 242 -19.68 -2.84 -8.52
CA SER A 242 -21.12 -3.07 -8.70
C SER A 242 -21.71 -3.85 -7.52
N SER A 243 -23.00 -4.20 -7.59
CA SER A 243 -23.66 -5.04 -6.57
C SER A 243 -23.09 -6.46 -6.46
N VAL A 244 -22.28 -6.90 -7.41
CA VAL A 244 -21.73 -8.25 -7.50
C VAL A 244 -20.22 -8.30 -7.72
N CYS A 245 -19.59 -7.16 -8.11
CA CYS A 245 -18.19 -7.09 -8.48
C CYS A 245 -17.37 -6.19 -7.55
N PHE A 246 -16.15 -6.64 -7.21
CA PHE A 246 -15.09 -5.81 -6.65
C PHE A 246 -14.04 -5.48 -7.72
N CYS A 247 -13.35 -4.36 -7.53
CA CYS A 247 -12.23 -3.97 -8.37
C CYS A 247 -11.04 -4.90 -8.16
N HIS A 248 -10.26 -5.08 -9.19
CA HIS A 248 -9.00 -5.81 -9.15
C HIS A 248 -8.02 -5.27 -10.18
N VAL A 249 -6.78 -5.66 -10.06
CA VAL A 249 -5.75 -5.51 -11.09
C VAL A 249 -5.68 -6.81 -11.87
N ASP A 250 -5.69 -6.74 -13.19
CA ASP A 250 -5.58 -7.91 -14.03
C ASP A 250 -4.14 -8.42 -14.17
N ASN A 251 -3.92 -9.48 -14.93
CA ASN A 251 -2.62 -10.08 -15.13
C ASN A 251 -1.68 -9.26 -16.04
N SER A 252 -2.17 -8.18 -16.64
CA SER A 252 -1.40 -7.21 -17.44
C SER A 252 -1.07 -5.94 -16.65
N GLY A 253 -1.68 -5.78 -15.47
CA GLY A 253 -1.55 -4.60 -14.61
C GLY A 253 -2.65 -3.56 -14.83
N ASP A 254 -3.66 -3.87 -15.66
CA ASP A 254 -4.77 -2.98 -15.94
C ASP A 254 -5.87 -3.09 -14.87
N ALA A 255 -6.61 -1.99 -14.69
CA ALA A 255 -7.75 -1.98 -13.78
C ALA A 255 -8.94 -2.73 -14.40
N ASP A 256 -9.58 -3.57 -13.61
CA ASP A 256 -10.76 -4.31 -14.01
C ASP A 256 -11.67 -4.64 -12.80
N ALA A 257 -12.81 -5.27 -13.01
CA ALA A 257 -13.75 -5.67 -11.97
C ALA A 257 -14.30 -7.07 -12.23
N ASN A 258 -14.42 -7.87 -11.16
CA ASN A 258 -14.86 -9.24 -11.26
C ASN A 258 -15.82 -9.63 -10.14
N GLY A 259 -16.61 -10.70 -10.38
CA GLY A 259 -17.52 -11.26 -9.42
C GLY A 259 -16.85 -11.61 -8.09
N ALA A 260 -17.49 -11.25 -6.99
CA ALA A 260 -16.93 -11.35 -5.64
C ALA A 260 -16.54 -12.78 -5.23
N SER A 261 -17.10 -13.81 -5.89
CA SER A 261 -16.81 -15.21 -5.58
C SER A 261 -15.57 -15.77 -6.29
N LEU A 262 -15.02 -15.05 -7.27
CA LEU A 262 -13.82 -15.51 -7.98
C LEU A 262 -12.60 -15.57 -7.07
N ALA A 263 -11.78 -16.60 -7.23
CA ALA A 263 -10.55 -16.73 -6.48
C ALA A 263 -9.41 -15.94 -7.18
N LEU A 264 -9.24 -14.68 -6.82
CA LEU A 264 -8.13 -13.87 -7.28
C LEU A 264 -7.08 -13.71 -6.17
N GLY A 265 -5.91 -13.19 -6.53
CA GLY A 265 -4.80 -13.02 -5.63
C GLY A 265 -5.07 -12.03 -4.49
N VAL A 266 -4.60 -12.35 -3.32
CA VAL A 266 -4.63 -11.47 -2.15
C VAL A 266 -3.26 -10.82 -2.01
N ARG A 267 -3.19 -9.51 -2.22
CA ARG A 267 -1.99 -8.69 -2.22
C ARG A 267 -2.21 -7.45 -1.34
N PRO A 268 -2.07 -7.61 -0.02
CA PRO A 268 -2.36 -6.53 0.94
C PRO A 268 -1.20 -5.55 1.04
N PHE A 269 -1.45 -4.45 1.74
CA PHE A 269 -0.42 -3.56 2.28
C PHE A 269 -0.51 -3.50 3.80
N PHE A 270 0.56 -3.07 4.45
CA PHE A 270 0.56 -2.71 5.86
C PHE A 270 1.55 -1.58 6.13
N LEU A 271 1.43 -0.93 7.29
CA LEU A 271 2.33 0.10 7.75
C LEU A 271 3.38 -0.52 8.66
N TYR A 272 4.64 -0.35 8.30
CA TYR A 272 5.81 -0.83 9.03
C TYR A 272 6.60 0.33 9.63
N HIS A 273 7.00 0.19 10.91
CA HIS A 273 7.85 1.17 11.60
C HIS A 273 8.85 0.55 12.56
#